data_68e6eab4db80d13f5b1d82e337c068f4
#
_entry.id   68e6eab4db80d13f5b1d82e337c068f4
#
_cell.length_a   1.000
_cell.length_b   1.000
_cell.length_c   1.000
_cell.angle_alpha   90.00
_cell.angle_beta   90.00
_cell.angle_gamma   90.00
#
_symmetry.space_group_name_H-M   'P 1'
#
loop_
_entity.id
_entity.type
_entity.pdbx_description
1 polymer ?
#
loop_
_entity_poly.entity_id
_entity_poly.type
_entity_poly.pdbx_seq_one_letter_code
_entity_poly.pdbx_strand_id
1 'polypeptide(L)'
;MEVYKLWTCDDSSESQLSSTSSEIEKEIDVLRKTFDFVRLLKADSPHGVSGCAENPCQCFSFWKVDEPCENCISIKTLMDKKPRTKLEFMGTDIYQVFSKYVQVDGVPYIMELIKKLDDDSMLGVHDREKIMNKLSKYHKAMYTDALTGASNRRYFEDKLKKSHAPAGVAMIDLDDFKVYNDTCGHDAGDMVLVTVVDVIRHCIRKSDVLVRYGGDEFLLVMPDLQEDDFAHKLRKIKRNIHAATVPGYSNIRLSASVGGVFSEGNSLEEAVSKADKLMYQAKAKKDTVVTEGHESVVGEPHKQEILIVEDSKINRETLSEMLGDEYIIHEAASGEECIDLLS
;
A
#
# COMPACT_ATOMS: atom_id res chain seq x y z
N MET A 1 0.31 -18.10 -49.15
CA MET A 1 0.50 -16.65 -49.46
C MET A 1 -0.77 -15.84 -49.19
N GLU A 2 -1.73 -16.38 -48.44
CA GLU A 2 -2.98 -15.72 -48.06
C GLU A 2 -3.08 -15.22 -46.61
N VAL A 3 -2.14 -15.60 -45.77
CA VAL A 3 -2.11 -15.21 -44.34
C VAL A 3 -1.74 -13.72 -44.13
N TYR A 4 -1.10 -13.08 -45.10
CA TYR A 4 -0.69 -11.66 -45.00
C TYR A 4 -1.82 -10.65 -45.23
N LYS A 5 -2.97 -11.07 -45.77
CA LYS A 5 -4.13 -10.18 -46.00
C LYS A 5 -4.93 -9.85 -44.75
N LEU A 6 -4.71 -10.56 -43.64
CA LEU A 6 -5.42 -10.36 -42.37
C LEU A 6 -4.92 -9.17 -41.51
N TRP A 7 -3.79 -8.57 -41.88
CA TRP A 7 -3.10 -7.59 -41.01
C TRP A 7 -2.80 -6.25 -41.69
N THR A 8 -3.16 -6.06 -42.94
CA THR A 8 -3.01 -4.74 -43.57
C THR A 8 -4.23 -3.89 -43.19
N CYS A 9 -3.97 -2.78 -42.48
CA CYS A 9 -4.94 -1.71 -42.32
C CYS A 9 -5.17 -1.02 -43.67
N ASP A 10 -6.07 -1.55 -44.51
CA ASP A 10 -6.68 -0.78 -45.56
C ASP A 10 -7.93 -0.11 -45.01
N ASP A 11 -7.89 1.19 -44.87
CA ASP A 11 -8.94 2.07 -44.34
C ASP A 11 -10.16 2.19 -45.24
N SER A 12 -10.38 1.26 -46.13
CA SER A 12 -11.51 1.28 -47.10
C SER A 12 -12.07 -0.10 -47.34
N SER A 13 -12.87 -0.58 -46.44
CA SER A 13 -14.10 -1.37 -46.66
C SER A 13 -14.57 -1.99 -45.34
N GLU A 14 -15.73 -1.61 -44.86
CA GLU A 14 -16.53 -2.31 -43.85
C GLU A 14 -16.99 -3.69 -44.37
N SER A 15 -16.09 -4.62 -44.61
CA SER A 15 -16.46 -6.03 -44.72
C SER A 15 -16.51 -6.59 -43.30
N GLN A 16 -17.71 -6.52 -42.66
CA GLN A 16 -18.04 -7.33 -41.51
C GLN A 16 -17.75 -8.79 -41.90
N LEU A 17 -16.64 -9.36 -41.39
CA LEU A 17 -16.34 -10.78 -41.51
C LEU A 17 -17.39 -11.57 -40.69
N SER A 18 -18.49 -11.92 -41.35
CA SER A 18 -19.44 -12.91 -40.85
C SER A 18 -18.92 -14.28 -41.29
N SER A 19 -18.49 -15.07 -40.31
CA SER A 19 -18.02 -16.45 -40.54
C SER A 19 -19.08 -17.43 -40.02
N THR A 20 -19.15 -18.58 -40.63
CA THR A 20 -19.94 -19.71 -40.09
C THR A 20 -19.18 -20.39 -38.95
N SER A 21 -19.87 -21.11 -38.08
CA SER A 21 -19.23 -21.88 -37.00
C SER A 21 -18.11 -22.81 -37.49
N SER A 22 -18.30 -23.44 -38.66
CA SER A 22 -17.30 -24.34 -39.27
C SER A 22 -16.07 -23.60 -39.79
N GLU A 23 -16.22 -22.38 -40.28
CA GLU A 23 -15.12 -21.57 -40.77
C GLU A 23 -14.28 -21.02 -39.61
N ILE A 24 -14.92 -20.54 -38.56
CA ILE A 24 -14.22 -20.00 -37.38
C ILE A 24 -13.45 -21.11 -36.66
N GLU A 25 -13.96 -22.35 -36.57
CA GLU A 25 -13.23 -23.47 -35.98
C GLU A 25 -11.95 -23.77 -36.76
N LYS A 26 -11.99 -23.77 -38.09
CA LYS A 26 -10.77 -23.94 -38.91
C LYS A 26 -9.77 -22.78 -38.71
N GLU A 27 -10.27 -21.55 -38.61
CA GLU A 27 -9.43 -20.38 -38.34
C GLU A 27 -8.75 -20.52 -36.96
N ILE A 28 -9.49 -20.91 -35.94
CA ILE A 28 -8.97 -21.16 -34.58
C ILE A 28 -7.90 -22.24 -34.60
N ASP A 29 -8.08 -23.34 -35.30
CA ASP A 29 -7.11 -24.44 -35.39
C ASP A 29 -5.82 -24.01 -36.08
N VAL A 30 -5.89 -23.11 -37.05
CA VAL A 30 -4.70 -22.50 -37.67
C VAL A 30 -4.00 -21.55 -36.68
N LEU A 31 -4.77 -20.72 -36.00
CA LEU A 31 -4.23 -19.73 -35.04
C LEU A 31 -3.59 -20.40 -33.82
N ARG A 32 -4.12 -21.53 -33.36
CA ARG A 32 -3.55 -22.33 -32.27
C ARG A 32 -2.12 -22.86 -32.56
N LYS A 33 -1.71 -22.90 -33.83
CA LYS A 33 -0.32 -23.25 -34.21
C LYS A 33 0.67 -22.12 -33.88
N THR A 34 0.19 -20.90 -33.73
CA THR A 34 1.01 -19.70 -33.55
C THR A 34 0.81 -19.07 -32.17
N PHE A 35 -0.40 -19.10 -31.65
CA PHE A 35 -0.77 -18.53 -30.35
C PHE A 35 -0.97 -19.63 -29.31
N ASP A 36 -0.53 -19.37 -28.08
CA ASP A 36 -0.63 -20.34 -27.01
C ASP A 36 -2.08 -20.56 -26.55
N PHE A 37 -2.89 -19.49 -26.65
CA PHE A 37 -4.32 -19.59 -26.39
C PHE A 37 -5.10 -18.78 -27.43
N VAL A 38 -6.18 -19.37 -27.92
CA VAL A 38 -7.17 -18.74 -28.81
C VAL A 38 -8.53 -19.00 -28.20
N ARG A 39 -9.28 -17.93 -27.89
CA ARG A 39 -10.61 -18.06 -27.29
C ARG A 39 -11.61 -17.10 -27.90
N LEU A 40 -12.87 -17.52 -27.95
CA LEU A 40 -14.00 -16.70 -28.34
C LEU A 40 -14.81 -16.33 -27.11
N LEU A 41 -14.97 -15.04 -26.89
CA LEU A 41 -15.75 -14.46 -25.80
C LEU A 41 -17.05 -13.95 -26.37
N LYS A 42 -18.19 -14.49 -25.91
CA LYS A 42 -19.51 -14.07 -26.36
C LYS A 42 -19.85 -12.68 -25.83
N ALA A 43 -20.36 -11.83 -26.68
CA ALA A 43 -20.86 -10.52 -26.29
C ALA A 43 -22.30 -10.64 -25.78
N ASP A 44 -22.50 -10.66 -24.45
CA ASP A 44 -23.85 -10.79 -23.85
C ASP A 44 -24.55 -9.45 -23.65
N SER A 45 -23.79 -8.35 -23.68
CA SER A 45 -24.30 -6.99 -23.60
C SER A 45 -23.33 -6.02 -24.27
N PRO A 46 -23.75 -4.78 -24.58
CA PRO A 46 -22.84 -3.76 -25.10
C PRO A 46 -21.64 -3.45 -24.21
N HIS A 47 -21.68 -3.86 -22.95
CA HIS A 47 -20.67 -3.57 -21.93
C HIS A 47 -20.14 -4.82 -21.23
N GLY A 48 -20.52 -6.04 -21.66
CA GLY A 48 -20.13 -7.29 -21.02
C GLY A 48 -19.70 -8.36 -21.99
N VAL A 49 -18.64 -9.06 -21.65
CA VAL A 49 -18.14 -10.24 -22.36
C VAL A 49 -18.19 -11.39 -21.38
N SER A 50 -19.08 -12.36 -21.63
CA SER A 50 -19.11 -13.59 -20.83
C SER A 50 -18.09 -14.59 -21.34
N GLY A 51 -17.69 -15.49 -20.46
CA GLY A 51 -16.65 -16.48 -20.72
C GLY A 51 -16.92 -17.43 -21.87
N CYS A 52 -15.93 -18.27 -22.15
CA CYS A 52 -15.93 -19.29 -23.20
C CYS A 52 -17.21 -20.10 -23.24
N ALA A 53 -17.63 -20.50 -24.45
CA ALA A 53 -18.83 -21.28 -24.70
C ALA A 53 -18.94 -22.60 -23.91
N GLU A 54 -17.86 -23.11 -23.36
CA GLU A 54 -17.80 -24.38 -22.64
C GLU A 54 -17.83 -24.22 -21.10
N ASN A 55 -17.66 -22.99 -20.57
CA ASN A 55 -17.69 -22.75 -19.11
C ASN A 55 -18.07 -21.30 -18.82
N PRO A 56 -19.07 -21.01 -17.99
CA PRO A 56 -19.49 -19.64 -17.65
C PRO A 56 -18.49 -18.95 -16.71
N CYS A 57 -17.20 -19.27 -16.81
CA CYS A 57 -16.19 -18.58 -16.06
C CYS A 57 -15.94 -17.19 -16.67
N GLN A 58 -15.84 -16.24 -15.80
CA GLN A 58 -15.56 -14.84 -16.13
C GLN A 58 -14.22 -14.74 -16.87
N CYS A 59 -14.14 -13.91 -17.93
CA CYS A 59 -12.97 -13.82 -18.81
C CYS A 59 -11.64 -13.50 -18.07
N PHE A 60 -11.75 -12.85 -16.91
CA PHE A 60 -10.62 -12.47 -16.07
C PHE A 60 -10.09 -13.61 -15.18
N SER A 61 -10.89 -14.65 -14.91
CA SER A 61 -10.41 -15.80 -14.14
C SER A 61 -9.27 -16.55 -14.84
N PHE A 62 -9.18 -16.40 -16.16
CA PHE A 62 -8.01 -16.89 -16.93
C PHE A 62 -6.69 -16.28 -16.43
N TRP A 63 -6.72 -15.02 -16.00
CA TRP A 63 -5.56 -14.29 -15.48
C TRP A 63 -5.33 -14.51 -13.99
N LYS A 64 -6.10 -15.43 -13.35
CA LYS A 64 -6.06 -15.69 -11.90
C LYS A 64 -6.33 -14.44 -11.05
N VAL A 65 -7.22 -13.59 -11.53
CA VAL A 65 -7.73 -12.42 -10.81
C VAL A 65 -9.23 -12.58 -10.57
N ASP A 66 -9.72 -12.03 -9.48
CA ASP A 66 -11.10 -12.18 -9.03
C ASP A 66 -12.02 -11.05 -9.53
N GLU A 67 -11.44 -10.02 -10.14
CA GLU A 67 -12.14 -8.83 -10.62
C GLU A 67 -11.90 -8.56 -12.12
N PRO A 68 -12.85 -7.90 -12.80
CA PRO A 68 -12.69 -7.47 -14.20
C PRO A 68 -11.47 -6.59 -14.40
N CYS A 69 -10.78 -6.78 -15.53
CA CYS A 69 -9.60 -5.98 -15.88
C CYS A 69 -9.96 -4.49 -15.97
N GLU A 70 -9.27 -3.62 -15.23
CA GLU A 70 -9.46 -2.15 -15.30
C GLU A 70 -9.32 -1.60 -16.74
N ASN A 71 -8.42 -2.19 -17.53
CA ASN A 71 -8.17 -1.80 -18.91
C ASN A 71 -8.52 -2.95 -19.87
N CYS A 72 -9.79 -3.37 -19.87
CA CYS A 72 -10.26 -4.46 -20.70
C CYS A 72 -10.27 -4.06 -22.19
N ILE A 73 -9.35 -4.64 -22.98
CA ILE A 73 -9.30 -4.39 -24.43
C ILE A 73 -10.47 -5.05 -25.17
N SER A 74 -11.02 -6.15 -24.65
CA SER A 74 -12.12 -6.88 -25.28
C SER A 74 -13.42 -6.08 -25.21
N ILE A 75 -13.72 -5.41 -24.11
CA ILE A 75 -14.86 -4.49 -24.01
C ILE A 75 -14.68 -3.30 -24.98
N LYS A 76 -13.48 -2.71 -25.01
CA LYS A 76 -13.20 -1.61 -25.94
C LYS A 76 -13.33 -2.02 -27.40
N THR A 77 -12.85 -3.22 -27.73
CA THR A 77 -12.97 -3.80 -29.08
C THR A 77 -14.44 -4.11 -29.43
N LEU A 78 -15.25 -4.53 -28.45
CA LEU A 78 -16.68 -4.73 -28.65
C LEU A 78 -17.40 -3.43 -28.98
N MET A 79 -17.05 -2.33 -28.31
CA MET A 79 -17.71 -1.03 -28.47
C MET A 79 -17.47 -0.40 -29.84
N ASP A 80 -16.22 -0.38 -30.32
CA ASP A 80 -15.85 0.34 -31.54
C ASP A 80 -15.39 -0.56 -32.69
N LYS A 81 -15.44 -1.89 -32.47
CA LYS A 81 -15.06 -2.94 -33.44
C LYS A 81 -13.60 -2.84 -33.94
N LYS A 82 -12.75 -2.05 -33.29
CA LYS A 82 -11.35 -1.90 -33.68
C LYS A 82 -10.48 -2.96 -32.97
N PRO A 83 -9.57 -3.62 -33.70
CA PRO A 83 -8.65 -4.56 -33.10
C PRO A 83 -7.71 -3.84 -32.13
N ARG A 84 -7.35 -4.51 -31.03
CA ARG A 84 -6.46 -3.99 -30.00
C ARG A 84 -5.45 -5.00 -29.54
N THR A 85 -4.37 -4.50 -29.00
CA THR A 85 -3.35 -5.31 -28.34
C THR A 85 -2.96 -4.70 -27.00
N LYS A 86 -2.58 -5.56 -26.05
CA LYS A 86 -1.99 -5.17 -24.79
C LYS A 86 -0.97 -6.20 -24.33
N LEU A 87 -0.16 -5.83 -23.35
CA LEU A 87 0.65 -6.77 -22.58
C LEU A 87 -0.04 -7.04 -21.26
N GLU A 88 -0.08 -8.32 -20.86
CA GLU A 88 -0.54 -8.79 -19.55
C GLU A 88 0.59 -9.50 -18.83
N PHE A 89 0.60 -9.37 -17.51
CA PHE A 89 1.61 -9.96 -16.64
C PHE A 89 0.96 -10.96 -15.71
N MET A 90 1.45 -12.20 -15.71
CA MET A 90 0.98 -13.24 -14.81
C MET A 90 2.20 -13.85 -14.09
N GLY A 91 2.45 -13.39 -12.86
CA GLY A 91 3.68 -13.72 -12.16
C GLY A 91 4.92 -13.15 -12.88
N THR A 92 5.84 -14.02 -13.29
CA THR A 92 7.03 -13.66 -14.07
C THR A 92 6.79 -13.71 -15.58
N ASP A 93 5.65 -14.20 -16.02
CA ASP A 93 5.35 -14.40 -17.44
C ASP A 93 4.69 -13.17 -18.05
N ILE A 94 5.09 -12.86 -19.27
CA ILE A 94 4.52 -11.75 -20.06
C ILE A 94 3.75 -12.36 -21.24
N TYR A 95 2.51 -11.88 -21.40
CA TYR A 95 1.65 -12.31 -22.48
C TYR A 95 1.27 -11.12 -23.35
N GLN A 96 1.36 -11.30 -24.66
CA GLN A 96 0.79 -10.38 -25.62
C GLN A 96 -0.63 -10.84 -25.94
N VAL A 97 -1.60 -9.96 -25.75
CA VAL A 97 -3.01 -10.24 -25.97
C VAL A 97 -3.50 -9.38 -27.11
N PHE A 98 -4.09 -10.01 -28.10
CA PHE A 98 -4.77 -9.36 -29.22
C PHE A 98 -6.26 -9.59 -29.07
N SER A 99 -7.08 -8.59 -29.33
CA SER A 99 -8.52 -8.71 -29.40
C SER A 99 -9.07 -8.22 -30.73
N LYS A 100 -9.95 -9.00 -31.34
CA LYS A 100 -10.60 -8.71 -32.63
C LYS A 100 -12.09 -9.00 -32.52
N TYR A 101 -12.91 -8.09 -33.04
CA TYR A 101 -14.34 -8.34 -33.19
C TYR A 101 -14.60 -9.33 -34.36
N VAL A 102 -15.44 -10.32 -34.13
CA VAL A 102 -15.88 -11.29 -35.15
C VAL A 102 -17.38 -11.57 -35.00
N GLN A 103 -18.02 -11.93 -36.07
CA GLN A 103 -19.41 -12.45 -36.05
C GLN A 103 -19.40 -13.91 -36.47
N VAL A 104 -20.04 -14.77 -35.68
CA VAL A 104 -20.19 -16.20 -35.96
C VAL A 104 -21.66 -16.50 -36.03
N ASP A 105 -22.14 -16.93 -37.18
CA ASP A 105 -23.57 -17.19 -37.46
C ASP A 105 -24.45 -15.99 -37.02
N GLY A 106 -23.98 -14.76 -37.25
CA GLY A 106 -24.69 -13.53 -36.92
C GLY A 106 -24.60 -13.10 -35.44
N VAL A 107 -23.97 -13.90 -34.59
CA VAL A 107 -23.77 -13.59 -33.17
C VAL A 107 -22.41 -12.87 -32.97
N PRO A 108 -22.35 -11.77 -32.23
CA PRO A 108 -21.12 -11.06 -31.98
C PRO A 108 -20.21 -11.77 -30.93
N TYR A 109 -18.95 -11.87 -31.25
CA TYR A 109 -17.89 -12.39 -30.37
C TYR A 109 -16.66 -11.50 -30.41
N ILE A 110 -15.86 -11.62 -29.37
CA ILE A 110 -14.49 -11.14 -29.37
C ILE A 110 -13.55 -12.35 -29.42
N MET A 111 -12.74 -12.41 -30.47
CA MET A 111 -11.65 -13.36 -30.56
C MET A 111 -10.43 -12.79 -29.85
N GLU A 112 -9.95 -13.46 -28.83
CA GLU A 112 -8.70 -13.15 -28.16
C GLU A 112 -7.62 -14.16 -28.57
N LEU A 113 -6.49 -13.61 -29.00
CA LEU A 113 -5.27 -14.36 -29.33
C LEU A 113 -4.23 -14.01 -28.29
N ILE A 114 -3.72 -15.01 -27.57
CA ILE A 114 -2.80 -14.81 -26.46
C ILE A 114 -1.51 -15.55 -26.78
N LYS A 115 -0.40 -14.81 -26.77
CA LYS A 115 0.94 -15.32 -26.99
C LYS A 115 1.78 -15.08 -25.77
N LYS A 116 2.34 -16.13 -25.18
CA LYS A 116 3.38 -16.00 -24.17
C LYS A 116 4.65 -15.49 -24.87
N LEU A 117 5.22 -14.43 -24.34
CA LEU A 117 6.50 -13.91 -24.83
C LEU A 117 7.62 -14.71 -24.15
N ASP A 118 8.06 -15.76 -24.84
CA ASP A 118 9.19 -16.58 -24.40
C ASP A 118 10.52 -15.88 -24.69
N ASP A 119 11.57 -16.32 -24.01
CA ASP A 119 12.90 -15.75 -24.10
C ASP A 119 13.48 -15.74 -25.53
N ASP A 120 13.00 -16.66 -26.40
CA ASP A 120 13.47 -16.81 -27.77
C ASP A 120 12.68 -16.02 -28.83
N SER A 121 11.53 -15.42 -28.48
CA SER A 121 10.57 -15.05 -29.52
C SER A 121 10.55 -13.59 -29.98
N MET A 122 11.09 -12.59 -29.25
CA MET A 122 11.19 -11.20 -29.75
C MET A 122 12.08 -10.26 -28.93
N LEU A 123 12.46 -10.63 -27.71
CA LEU A 123 13.34 -9.82 -26.87
C LEU A 123 14.49 -10.72 -26.44
N GLY A 124 15.72 -10.39 -26.82
CA GLY A 124 16.86 -11.07 -26.24
C GLY A 124 16.77 -11.10 -24.72
N VAL A 125 17.23 -12.18 -24.07
CA VAL A 125 17.21 -12.36 -22.60
C VAL A 125 17.62 -11.09 -21.86
N HIS A 126 18.55 -10.35 -22.42
CA HIS A 126 19.07 -9.10 -21.88
C HIS A 126 18.07 -7.91 -21.95
N ASP A 127 17.20 -7.89 -22.94
CA ASP A 127 16.21 -6.81 -23.12
C ASP A 127 14.96 -7.05 -22.27
N ARG A 128 14.55 -8.30 -22.09
CA ARG A 128 13.47 -8.69 -21.15
C ARG A 128 13.84 -8.31 -19.72
N GLU A 129 15.04 -8.69 -19.28
CA GLU A 129 15.53 -8.33 -17.95
C GLU A 129 15.60 -6.81 -17.75
N LYS A 130 16.05 -6.06 -18.76
CA LYS A 130 16.06 -4.59 -18.75
C LYS A 130 14.66 -4.00 -18.67
N ILE A 131 13.69 -4.55 -19.42
CA ILE A 131 12.29 -4.08 -19.39
C ILE A 131 11.66 -4.39 -18.03
N MET A 132 11.83 -5.62 -17.53
CA MET A 132 11.32 -6.00 -16.20
C MET A 132 11.95 -5.16 -15.09
N ASN A 133 13.24 -4.92 -15.15
CA ASN A 133 13.94 -4.05 -14.21
C ASN A 133 13.47 -2.59 -14.31
N LYS A 134 13.22 -2.07 -15.52
CA LYS A 134 12.63 -0.74 -15.70
C LYS A 134 11.21 -0.67 -15.15
N LEU A 135 10.35 -1.63 -15.48
CA LEU A 135 8.97 -1.68 -14.98
C LEU A 135 8.94 -1.80 -13.45
N SER A 136 9.77 -2.65 -12.87
CA SER A 136 9.91 -2.78 -11.41
C SER A 136 10.40 -1.47 -10.77
N LYS A 137 11.36 -0.78 -11.38
CA LYS A 137 11.84 0.53 -10.93
C LYS A 137 10.74 1.60 -11.03
N TYR A 138 9.99 1.64 -12.13
CA TYR A 138 8.87 2.58 -12.28
C TYR A 138 7.76 2.30 -11.29
N HIS A 139 7.40 1.03 -11.11
CA HIS A 139 6.41 0.61 -10.11
C HIS A 139 6.85 1.02 -8.69
N LYS A 140 8.11 0.73 -8.36
CA LYS A 140 8.68 1.13 -7.07
C LYS A 140 8.68 2.65 -6.91
N ALA A 141 9.13 3.40 -7.93
CA ALA A 141 9.14 4.87 -7.89
C ALA A 141 7.73 5.47 -7.78
N MET A 142 6.73 4.83 -8.39
CA MET A 142 5.34 5.30 -8.37
C MET A 142 4.67 5.11 -7.00
N TYR A 143 5.02 4.06 -6.26
CA TYR A 143 4.33 3.63 -5.04
C TYR A 143 5.17 3.70 -3.76
N THR A 144 6.41 4.17 -3.84
CA THR A 144 7.31 4.28 -2.70
C THR A 144 7.62 5.76 -2.42
N ASP A 145 7.65 6.13 -1.15
CA ASP A 145 8.16 7.42 -0.70
C ASP A 145 9.69 7.46 -0.86
N ALA A 146 10.19 8.47 -1.56
CA ALA A 146 11.60 8.55 -1.93
C ALA A 146 12.54 8.74 -0.73
N LEU A 147 12.08 9.39 0.33
CA LEU A 147 12.87 9.67 1.54
C LEU A 147 12.94 8.43 2.44
N THR A 148 11.79 7.88 2.80
CA THR A 148 11.68 6.87 3.85
C THR A 148 11.65 5.44 3.31
N GLY A 149 11.38 5.28 2.02
CA GLY A 149 11.17 3.97 1.40
C GLY A 149 9.88 3.28 1.82
N ALA A 150 9.03 3.87 2.67
CA ALA A 150 7.68 3.39 2.94
C ALA A 150 6.82 3.45 1.67
N SER A 151 5.67 2.79 1.64
CA SER A 151 4.70 3.05 0.58
C SER A 151 4.24 4.50 0.65
N ASN A 152 3.93 5.10 -0.50
CA ASN A 152 3.40 6.46 -0.52
C ASN A 152 1.86 6.47 -0.50
N ARG A 153 1.25 7.64 -0.34
CA ARG A 153 -0.21 7.82 -0.33
C ARG A 153 -0.88 7.25 -1.58
N ARG A 154 -0.24 7.38 -2.75
CA ARG A 154 -0.77 6.83 -4.00
C ARG A 154 -0.95 5.31 -3.95
N TYR A 155 -0.06 4.59 -3.28
CA TYR A 155 -0.20 3.15 -3.06
C TYR A 155 -1.49 2.82 -2.31
N PHE A 156 -1.82 3.58 -1.27
CA PHE A 156 -3.08 3.41 -0.55
C PHE A 156 -4.29 3.68 -1.46
N GLU A 157 -4.31 4.82 -2.16
CA GLU A 157 -5.43 5.22 -3.03
C GLU A 157 -5.69 4.20 -4.16
N ASP A 158 -4.63 3.69 -4.79
CA ASP A 158 -4.73 2.82 -5.96
C ASP A 158 -4.90 1.33 -5.61
N LYS A 159 -4.37 0.88 -4.44
CA LYS A 159 -4.26 -0.55 -4.11
C LYS A 159 -5.04 -1.00 -2.88
N LEU A 160 -5.20 -0.16 -1.87
CA LEU A 160 -5.76 -0.57 -0.60
C LEU A 160 -7.13 0.02 -0.30
N LYS A 161 -7.40 1.23 -0.75
CA LYS A 161 -8.57 2.03 -0.37
C LYS A 161 -9.89 1.28 -0.46
N LYS A 162 -10.06 0.48 -1.52
CA LYS A 162 -11.29 -0.27 -1.80
C LYS A 162 -11.30 -1.69 -1.21
N SER A 163 -10.28 -2.08 -0.49
CA SER A 163 -10.24 -3.40 0.15
C SER A 163 -11.25 -3.46 1.30
N HIS A 164 -11.91 -4.60 1.43
CA HIS A 164 -12.86 -4.91 2.49
C HIS A 164 -12.36 -6.06 3.38
N ALA A 165 -11.09 -6.44 3.26
CA ALA A 165 -10.52 -7.47 4.12
C ALA A 165 -10.43 -6.97 5.58
N PRO A 166 -10.73 -7.83 6.58
CA PRO A 166 -10.52 -7.50 7.97
C PRO A 166 -9.07 -7.09 8.22
N ALA A 167 -8.87 -5.95 8.89
CA ALA A 167 -7.53 -5.44 9.16
C ALA A 167 -7.54 -4.46 10.34
N GLY A 168 -6.44 -4.42 11.08
CA GLY A 168 -6.14 -3.30 11.96
C GLY A 168 -5.64 -2.12 11.13
N VAL A 169 -6.22 -0.94 11.33
CA VAL A 169 -5.88 0.30 10.61
C VAL A 169 -5.49 1.37 11.62
N ALA A 170 -4.32 1.97 11.48
CA ALA A 170 -3.88 3.03 12.38
C ALA A 170 -3.32 4.22 11.63
N MET A 171 -3.71 5.42 12.06
CA MET A 171 -3.06 6.67 11.73
C MET A 171 -2.06 7.04 12.82
N ILE A 172 -0.87 7.41 12.43
CA ILE A 172 0.25 7.78 13.31
C ILE A 172 0.74 9.14 12.86
N ASP A 173 0.87 10.07 13.79
CA ASP A 173 1.38 11.41 13.55
C ASP A 173 2.49 11.72 14.57
N LEU A 174 3.57 12.33 14.08
CA LEU A 174 4.70 12.68 14.94
C LEU A 174 4.43 13.98 15.69
N ASP A 175 4.48 13.90 17.00
CA ASP A 175 4.30 15.08 17.84
C ASP A 175 5.46 16.06 17.65
N ASP A 176 5.13 17.34 17.58
CA ASP A 176 6.10 18.44 17.49
C ASP A 176 7.10 18.37 16.31
N PHE A 177 6.77 17.62 15.24
CA PHE A 177 7.66 17.45 14.09
C PHE A 177 8.11 18.78 13.48
N LYS A 178 7.20 19.76 13.43
CA LYS A 178 7.53 21.12 12.98
C LYS A 178 8.60 21.76 13.84
N VAL A 179 8.57 21.54 15.17
CA VAL A 179 9.58 22.09 16.09
C VAL A 179 10.96 21.51 15.79
N TYR A 180 11.05 20.23 15.44
CA TYR A 180 12.33 19.61 15.03
C TYR A 180 12.88 20.28 13.77
N ASN A 181 12.03 20.50 12.75
CA ASN A 181 12.44 21.19 11.54
C ASN A 181 12.87 22.63 11.80
N ASP A 182 12.10 23.37 12.59
CA ASP A 182 12.37 24.80 12.85
C ASP A 182 13.63 24.99 13.74
N THR A 183 13.94 24.00 14.62
CA THR A 183 15.06 24.09 15.57
C THR A 183 16.35 23.48 15.03
N CYS A 184 16.25 22.30 14.38
CA CYS A 184 17.40 21.50 13.97
C CYS A 184 17.59 21.46 12.44
N GLY A 185 16.69 22.10 11.68
CA GLY A 185 16.71 22.10 10.22
C GLY A 185 16.02 20.90 9.56
N HIS A 186 15.75 21.01 8.27
CA HIS A 186 15.03 19.97 7.51
C HIS A 186 15.76 18.64 7.44
N ASP A 187 17.11 18.65 7.43
CA ASP A 187 17.89 17.42 7.44
C ASP A 187 17.64 16.59 8.73
N ALA A 188 17.44 17.26 9.86
CA ALA A 188 17.06 16.61 11.11
C ALA A 188 15.65 16.01 11.01
N GLY A 189 14.69 16.74 10.44
CA GLY A 189 13.34 16.23 10.19
C GLY A 189 13.33 15.04 9.26
N ASP A 190 14.14 15.04 8.21
CA ASP A 190 14.30 13.91 7.31
C ASP A 190 14.84 12.67 8.04
N MET A 191 15.84 12.85 8.90
CA MET A 191 16.39 11.76 9.74
C MET A 191 15.37 11.24 10.75
N VAL A 192 14.53 12.10 11.31
CA VAL A 192 13.41 11.71 12.18
C VAL A 192 12.45 10.79 11.42
N LEU A 193 12.02 11.19 10.22
CA LEU A 193 11.08 10.39 9.39
C LEU A 193 11.66 9.02 9.02
N VAL A 194 12.92 8.97 8.62
CA VAL A 194 13.63 7.72 8.31
C VAL A 194 13.72 6.84 9.55
N THR A 195 14.11 7.39 10.69
CA THR A 195 14.24 6.66 11.96
C THR A 195 12.89 6.05 12.37
N VAL A 196 11.81 6.83 12.31
CA VAL A 196 10.47 6.36 12.67
C VAL A 196 10.01 5.22 11.77
N VAL A 197 10.20 5.33 10.45
CA VAL A 197 9.86 4.26 9.49
C VAL A 197 10.64 2.99 9.80
N ASP A 198 11.92 3.09 10.11
CA ASP A 198 12.75 1.93 10.46
C ASP A 198 12.28 1.27 11.76
N VAL A 199 11.95 2.06 12.78
CA VAL A 199 11.37 1.55 14.03
C VAL A 199 10.06 0.82 13.79
N ILE A 200 9.14 1.41 13.03
CA ILE A 200 7.85 0.78 12.73
C ILE A 200 8.07 -0.52 11.95
N ARG A 201 8.94 -0.53 10.94
CA ARG A 201 9.25 -1.73 10.13
C ARG A 201 9.78 -2.90 10.98
N HIS A 202 10.57 -2.62 12.00
CA HIS A 202 11.03 -3.67 12.92
C HIS A 202 9.92 -4.24 13.81
N CYS A 203 8.80 -3.53 13.93
CA CYS A 203 7.65 -3.96 14.72
C CYS A 203 6.57 -4.68 13.90
N ILE A 204 6.59 -4.58 12.58
CA ILE A 204 5.53 -5.09 11.70
C ILE A 204 5.97 -6.31 10.90
N ARG A 205 4.98 -7.07 10.37
CA ARG A 205 5.22 -8.24 9.51
C ARG A 205 5.40 -7.81 8.06
N LYS A 206 5.87 -8.72 7.20
CA LYS A 206 5.96 -8.47 5.75
C LYS A 206 4.59 -8.28 5.08
N SER A 207 3.54 -8.84 5.67
CA SER A 207 2.15 -8.67 5.23
C SER A 207 1.56 -7.32 5.61
N ASP A 208 2.12 -6.66 6.63
CA ASP A 208 1.64 -5.35 7.09
C ASP A 208 2.16 -4.26 6.15
N VAL A 209 1.34 -3.26 5.91
CA VAL A 209 1.66 -2.17 4.98
C VAL A 209 1.82 -0.87 5.74
N LEU A 210 3.00 -0.26 5.62
CA LEU A 210 3.29 1.07 6.14
C LEU A 210 3.30 2.06 4.98
N VAL A 211 2.46 3.09 5.10
CA VAL A 211 2.30 4.16 4.10
C VAL A 211 2.68 5.49 4.73
N ARG A 212 3.53 6.27 4.11
CA ARG A 212 3.67 7.70 4.42
C ARG A 212 2.52 8.44 3.76
N TYR A 213 1.55 8.84 4.60
CA TYR A 213 0.27 9.38 4.15
C TYR A 213 0.30 10.89 3.94
N GLY A 214 1.07 11.59 4.77
CA GLY A 214 1.32 13.03 4.74
C GLY A 214 2.78 13.38 4.99
N GLY A 215 3.06 14.59 5.43
CA GLY A 215 4.42 15.04 5.77
C GLY A 215 5.06 14.21 6.87
N ASP A 216 4.42 14.19 8.04
CA ASP A 216 4.77 13.50 9.28
C ASP A 216 3.72 12.47 9.70
N GLU A 217 2.76 12.19 8.82
CA GLU A 217 1.67 11.26 9.03
C GLU A 217 1.93 9.92 8.35
N PHE A 218 1.68 8.84 9.07
CA PHE A 218 1.82 7.48 8.58
C PHE A 218 0.51 6.71 8.76
N LEU A 219 0.17 5.91 7.75
CA LEU A 219 -0.92 4.95 7.80
C LEU A 219 -0.33 3.54 7.89
N LEU A 220 -0.79 2.78 8.86
CA LEU A 220 -0.43 1.38 9.04
C LEU A 220 -1.67 0.50 8.84
N VAL A 221 -1.57 -0.48 7.93
CA VAL A 221 -2.60 -1.47 7.66
C VAL A 221 -2.04 -2.84 7.99
N MET A 222 -2.70 -3.56 8.89
CA MET A 222 -2.30 -4.87 9.41
C MET A 222 -3.39 -5.90 9.15
N PRO A 223 -3.36 -6.62 8.01
CA PRO A 223 -4.30 -7.70 7.73
C PRO A 223 -4.05 -8.90 8.64
N ASP A 224 -5.06 -9.76 8.79
CA ASP A 224 -4.99 -11.03 9.53
C ASP A 224 -4.47 -10.89 10.98
N LEU A 225 -4.84 -9.82 11.66
CA LEU A 225 -4.52 -9.58 13.06
C LEU A 225 -5.78 -9.66 13.91
N GLN A 226 -5.68 -10.17 15.15
CA GLN A 226 -6.77 -10.12 16.10
C GLN A 226 -6.83 -8.74 16.77
N GLU A 227 -8.03 -8.32 17.19
CA GLU A 227 -8.27 -6.99 17.76
C GLU A 227 -7.42 -6.72 19.02
N ASP A 228 -7.33 -7.70 19.94
CA ASP A 228 -6.51 -7.58 21.16
C ASP A 228 -5.02 -7.40 20.85
N ASP A 229 -4.49 -8.15 19.84
CA ASP A 229 -3.11 -8.04 19.39
C ASP A 229 -2.84 -6.69 18.72
N PHE A 230 -3.86 -6.13 18.06
CA PHE A 230 -3.74 -4.85 17.36
C PHE A 230 -3.42 -3.70 18.33
N ALA A 231 -4.23 -3.52 19.38
CA ALA A 231 -4.01 -2.47 20.37
C ALA A 231 -2.66 -2.63 21.09
N HIS A 232 -2.28 -3.88 21.43
CA HIS A 232 -0.97 -4.16 22.03
C HIS A 232 0.18 -3.79 21.08
N LYS A 233 0.06 -4.09 19.80
CA LYS A 233 1.06 -3.79 18.78
C LYS A 233 1.23 -2.30 18.58
N LEU A 234 0.15 -1.51 18.58
CA LEU A 234 0.23 -0.05 18.49
C LEU A 234 0.97 0.56 19.68
N ARG A 235 0.67 0.10 20.91
CA ARG A 235 1.39 0.55 22.12
C ARG A 235 2.87 0.20 22.06
N LYS A 236 3.22 -0.98 21.53
CA LYS A 236 4.62 -1.38 21.32
C LYS A 236 5.32 -0.48 20.30
N ILE A 237 4.68 -0.19 19.18
CA ILE A 237 5.22 0.71 18.15
C ILE A 237 5.48 2.09 18.77
N LYS A 238 4.49 2.68 19.46
CA LYS A 238 4.64 3.98 20.12
C LYS A 238 5.82 4.00 21.10
N ARG A 239 5.91 3.01 21.98
CA ARG A 239 7.04 2.89 22.93
C ARG A 239 8.39 2.80 22.23
N ASN A 240 8.48 2.06 21.15
CA ASN A 240 9.72 1.91 20.39
C ASN A 240 10.11 3.20 19.66
N ILE A 241 9.13 3.98 19.17
CA ILE A 241 9.36 5.32 18.62
C ILE A 241 9.94 6.22 19.73
N HIS A 242 9.30 6.23 20.90
CA HIS A 242 9.74 7.05 22.04
C HIS A 242 11.16 6.69 22.52
N ALA A 243 11.52 5.42 22.50
CA ALA A 243 12.84 4.92 22.91
C ALA A 243 13.92 5.10 21.82
N ALA A 244 13.55 5.48 20.60
CA ALA A 244 14.50 5.55 19.50
C ALA A 244 15.37 6.81 19.57
N THR A 245 16.63 6.65 19.18
CA THR A 245 17.57 7.77 19.05
C THR A 245 17.73 8.12 17.58
N VAL A 246 17.64 9.40 17.25
CA VAL A 246 17.83 9.90 15.88
C VAL A 246 19.34 10.02 15.60
N PRO A 247 19.87 9.32 14.59
CA PRO A 247 21.28 9.38 14.25
C PRO A 247 21.73 10.82 13.96
N GLY A 248 22.79 11.26 14.64
CA GLY A 248 23.31 12.62 14.51
C GLY A 248 22.59 13.70 15.35
N TYR A 249 21.47 13.35 16.00
CA TYR A 249 20.62 14.29 16.74
C TYR A 249 20.17 13.68 18.08
N SER A 250 21.09 13.44 18.98
CA SER A 250 20.84 12.77 20.28
C SER A 250 19.92 13.55 21.23
N ASN A 251 19.74 14.84 21.00
CA ASN A 251 18.86 15.73 21.75
C ASN A 251 17.38 15.68 21.30
N ILE A 252 17.07 15.06 20.16
CA ILE A 252 15.69 14.90 19.70
C ILE A 252 15.03 13.73 20.45
N ARG A 253 13.93 14.01 21.13
CA ARG A 253 13.07 13.01 21.75
C ARG A 253 11.83 12.79 20.89
N LEU A 254 11.70 11.57 20.35
CA LEU A 254 10.57 11.23 19.49
C LEU A 254 9.33 10.91 20.30
N SER A 255 8.19 11.43 19.88
CA SER A 255 6.89 10.98 20.35
C SER A 255 5.88 10.97 19.20
N ALA A 256 4.85 10.15 19.35
CA ALA A 256 3.85 9.98 18.32
C ALA A 256 2.44 9.79 18.91
N SER A 257 1.48 10.42 18.29
CA SER A 257 0.06 10.25 18.56
C SER A 257 -0.53 9.25 17.58
N VAL A 258 -1.24 8.23 18.09
CA VAL A 258 -1.72 7.10 17.29
C VAL A 258 -3.21 6.91 17.49
N GLY A 259 -3.95 6.88 16.40
CA GLY A 259 -5.36 6.48 16.38
C GLY A 259 -5.54 5.16 15.66
N GLY A 260 -6.20 4.18 16.26
CA GLY A 260 -6.35 2.85 15.72
C GLY A 260 -7.78 2.33 15.70
N VAL A 261 -8.16 1.64 14.63
CA VAL A 261 -9.46 1.02 14.41
C VAL A 261 -9.27 -0.40 13.89
N PHE A 262 -10.06 -1.33 14.39
CA PHE A 262 -10.16 -2.66 13.81
C PHE A 262 -11.34 -2.72 12.84
N SER A 263 -11.07 -2.99 11.56
CA SER A 263 -12.09 -3.09 10.51
C SER A 263 -12.47 -4.55 10.31
N GLU A 264 -13.74 -4.89 10.56
CA GLU A 264 -14.29 -6.23 10.36
C GLU A 264 -14.84 -6.48 8.95
N GLY A 265 -14.46 -5.67 7.96
CA GLY A 265 -14.94 -5.81 6.57
C GLY A 265 -15.60 -4.55 6.01
N ASN A 266 -15.51 -3.42 6.71
CA ASN A 266 -15.79 -2.10 6.13
C ASN A 266 -14.68 -1.72 5.14
N SER A 267 -14.94 -0.74 4.28
CA SER A 267 -13.89 -0.26 3.38
C SER A 267 -12.72 0.31 4.19
N LEU A 268 -11.50 0.10 3.71
CA LEU A 268 -10.33 0.69 4.37
C LEU A 268 -10.38 2.22 4.37
N GLU A 269 -11.09 2.85 3.44
CA GLU A 269 -11.33 4.30 3.44
C GLU A 269 -12.09 4.76 4.69
N GLU A 270 -13.15 4.04 5.06
CA GLU A 270 -13.93 4.34 6.28
C GLU A 270 -13.10 4.11 7.54
N ALA A 271 -12.34 3.01 7.57
CA ALA A 271 -11.46 2.69 8.69
C ALA A 271 -10.37 3.77 8.88
N VAL A 272 -9.75 4.25 7.81
CA VAL A 272 -8.78 5.35 7.85
C VAL A 272 -9.43 6.63 8.37
N SER A 273 -10.64 6.98 7.92
CA SER A 273 -11.35 8.18 8.41
C SER A 273 -11.66 8.11 9.91
N LYS A 274 -11.95 6.92 10.44
CA LYS A 274 -12.15 6.72 11.88
C LYS A 274 -10.85 6.78 12.66
N ALA A 275 -9.80 6.11 12.16
CA ALA A 275 -8.47 6.12 12.76
C ALA A 275 -7.89 7.55 12.84
N ASP A 276 -8.11 8.37 11.81
CA ASP A 276 -7.71 9.78 11.79
C ASP A 276 -8.38 10.59 12.91
N LYS A 277 -9.70 10.40 13.14
CA LYS A 277 -10.41 11.06 14.25
C LYS A 277 -9.85 10.66 15.61
N LEU A 278 -9.49 9.38 15.80
CA LEU A 278 -8.90 8.89 17.04
C LEU A 278 -7.46 9.41 17.23
N MET A 279 -6.70 9.52 16.15
CA MET A 279 -5.37 10.13 16.17
C MET A 279 -5.45 11.62 16.59
N TYR A 280 -6.44 12.36 16.09
CA TYR A 280 -6.67 13.73 16.51
C TYR A 280 -7.00 13.84 18.01
N GLN A 281 -7.73 12.88 18.57
CA GLN A 281 -7.95 12.79 20.04
C GLN A 281 -6.63 12.48 20.78
N ALA A 282 -5.82 11.57 20.24
CA ALA A 282 -4.50 11.27 20.79
C ALA A 282 -3.57 12.49 20.81
N LYS A 283 -3.60 13.32 19.74
CA LYS A 283 -2.83 14.57 19.64
C LYS A 283 -3.11 15.57 20.75
N ALA A 284 -4.33 15.61 21.27
CA ALA A 284 -4.68 16.51 22.39
C ALA A 284 -3.90 16.16 23.69
N LYS A 285 -3.51 14.89 23.83
CA LYS A 285 -2.76 14.38 25.00
C LYS A 285 -1.27 14.20 24.71
N LYS A 286 -0.89 14.14 23.41
CA LYS A 286 0.42 13.74 22.88
C LYS A 286 0.88 12.36 23.40
N ASP A 287 1.87 11.77 22.76
CA ASP A 287 2.48 10.47 23.13
C ASP A 287 1.45 9.39 23.54
N THR A 288 0.33 9.32 22.84
CA THR A 288 -0.83 8.53 23.24
C THR A 288 -1.33 7.63 22.11
N VAL A 289 -1.90 6.47 22.47
CA VAL A 289 -2.61 5.57 21.56
C VAL A 289 -4.07 5.57 21.93
N VAL A 290 -4.97 5.87 20.99
CA VAL A 290 -6.42 5.79 21.15
C VAL A 290 -6.97 4.77 20.16
N THR A 291 -7.77 3.80 20.65
CA THR A 291 -8.42 2.78 19.81
C THR A 291 -9.92 2.72 20.11
N GLU A 292 -10.73 2.24 19.14
CA GLU A 292 -12.17 1.99 19.40
C GLU A 292 -12.33 1.00 20.55
N GLY A 293 -13.13 1.36 21.57
CA GLY A 293 -13.44 0.49 22.71
C GLY A 293 -12.43 0.49 23.86
N HIS A 294 -11.23 1.00 23.65
CA HIS A 294 -10.24 1.19 24.71
C HIS A 294 -9.64 2.59 24.59
N GLU A 295 -10.14 3.55 25.35
CA GLU A 295 -9.25 4.64 25.75
C GLU A 295 -8.04 3.99 26.39
N SER A 296 -6.90 4.07 25.73
CA SER A 296 -5.68 3.66 26.41
C SER A 296 -5.63 4.45 27.71
N VAL A 297 -5.68 3.74 28.81
CA VAL A 297 -5.10 4.25 30.04
C VAL A 297 -3.81 4.92 29.58
N VAL A 298 -3.75 6.23 29.70
CA VAL A 298 -2.50 7.00 29.66
C VAL A 298 -1.53 6.09 30.39
N GLY A 299 -0.52 5.54 29.70
CA GLY A 299 0.59 4.94 30.43
C GLY A 299 0.88 6.01 31.45
N GLU A 300 0.93 5.64 32.75
CA GLU A 300 1.12 6.62 33.81
C GLU A 300 2.05 7.68 33.25
N PRO A 301 1.70 8.96 33.27
CA PRO A 301 2.56 9.96 32.71
C PRO A 301 3.93 9.63 33.32
N HIS A 302 4.91 9.25 32.51
CA HIS A 302 6.27 9.13 33.01
C HIS A 302 6.57 10.54 33.46
N LYS A 303 6.23 10.81 34.74
CA LYS A 303 6.64 12.04 35.37
C LYS A 303 8.13 12.10 35.10
N GLN A 304 8.58 13.16 34.49
CA GLN A 304 10.01 13.35 34.29
C GLN A 304 10.67 13.28 35.66
N GLU A 305 11.79 12.58 35.75
CA GLU A 305 12.56 12.53 36.98
C GLU A 305 13.40 13.79 37.07
N ILE A 306 13.28 14.51 38.15
CA ILE A 306 14.13 15.67 38.44
C ILE A 306 14.86 15.45 39.78
N LEU A 307 16.08 15.88 39.82
CA LEU A 307 16.90 15.86 41.03
C LEU A 307 17.00 17.28 41.59
N ILE A 308 16.48 17.46 42.79
CA ILE A 308 16.56 18.70 43.54
C ILE A 308 17.79 18.61 44.42
N VAL A 309 18.77 19.51 44.22
CA VAL A 309 19.98 19.61 45.03
C VAL A 309 19.92 20.92 45.81
N GLU A 310 19.62 20.84 47.08
CA GLU A 310 19.42 22.00 47.96
C GLU A 310 19.81 21.62 49.39
N ASP A 311 20.65 22.40 50.04
CA ASP A 311 21.15 22.13 51.38
C ASP A 311 20.13 22.45 52.48
N SER A 312 19.28 23.45 52.23
CA SER A 312 18.17 23.78 53.15
C SER A 312 17.03 22.78 53.03
N LYS A 313 16.77 22.04 54.11
CA LYS A 313 15.69 21.09 54.20
C LYS A 313 14.33 21.72 53.87
N ILE A 314 14.07 22.92 54.34
CA ILE A 314 12.78 23.63 54.15
C ILE A 314 12.59 23.98 52.66
N ASN A 315 13.63 24.49 52.02
CA ASN A 315 13.58 24.82 50.59
C ASN A 315 13.37 23.57 49.73
N ARG A 316 14.06 22.48 50.06
CA ARG A 316 13.98 21.20 49.35
C ARG A 316 12.58 20.62 49.45
N GLU A 317 12.00 20.57 50.67
CA GLU A 317 10.62 20.13 50.91
C GLU A 317 9.61 21.02 50.16
N THR A 318 9.80 22.35 50.15
CA THR A 318 8.93 23.27 49.43
C THR A 318 8.97 23.03 47.92
N LEU A 319 10.15 22.84 47.34
CA LEU A 319 10.31 22.55 45.92
C LEU A 319 9.71 21.18 45.56
N SER A 320 9.90 20.17 46.41
CA SER A 320 9.32 18.85 46.25
C SER A 320 7.78 18.89 46.30
N GLU A 321 7.21 19.67 47.18
CA GLU A 321 5.77 19.86 47.29
C GLU A 321 5.20 20.59 46.06
N MET A 322 5.90 21.63 45.56
CA MET A 322 5.47 22.38 44.37
C MET A 322 5.53 21.59 43.08
N LEU A 323 6.48 20.67 42.92
CA LEU A 323 6.78 19.97 41.68
C LEU A 323 6.34 18.50 41.69
N GLY A 324 6.00 17.95 42.87
CA GLY A 324 5.66 16.52 43.04
C GLY A 324 4.41 16.06 42.30
N ASP A 325 3.51 16.99 41.95
CA ASP A 325 2.33 16.65 41.12
C ASP A 325 2.70 16.40 39.65
N GLU A 326 3.76 17.04 39.15
CA GLU A 326 4.15 16.96 37.73
C GLU A 326 5.38 16.06 37.49
N TYR A 327 6.29 15.91 38.50
CA TYR A 327 7.57 15.22 38.36
C TYR A 327 7.76 14.11 39.42
N ILE A 328 8.62 13.14 39.09
CA ILE A 328 9.20 12.23 40.10
C ILE A 328 10.41 12.97 40.71
N ILE A 329 10.38 13.22 42.01
CA ILE A 329 11.38 14.00 42.67
C ILE A 329 12.41 13.08 43.33
N HIS A 330 13.68 13.31 43.02
CA HIS A 330 14.83 12.82 43.78
C HIS A 330 15.44 13.99 44.52
N GLU A 331 15.83 13.78 45.77
CA GLU A 331 16.37 14.84 46.63
C GLU A 331 17.82 14.54 46.99
N ALA A 332 18.67 15.56 46.95
CA ALA A 332 20.01 15.53 47.47
C ALA A 332 20.26 16.77 48.34
N ALA A 333 20.82 16.58 49.52
CA ALA A 333 21.14 17.66 50.42
C ALA A 333 22.52 18.29 50.14
N SER A 334 23.33 17.66 49.28
CA SER A 334 24.67 18.13 48.92
C SER A 334 25.05 17.71 47.49
N GLY A 335 26.12 18.35 46.97
CA GLY A 335 26.71 17.95 45.70
C GLY A 335 27.32 16.54 45.72
N GLU A 336 27.78 16.04 46.86
CA GLU A 336 28.31 14.69 47.01
C GLU A 336 27.16 13.66 46.87
N GLU A 337 26.04 13.88 47.58
CA GLU A 337 24.85 13.04 47.50
C GLU A 337 24.23 13.05 46.07
N CYS A 338 24.30 14.21 45.40
CA CYS A 338 23.88 14.33 43.98
C CYS A 338 24.71 13.41 43.07
N ILE A 339 26.05 13.37 43.25
CA ILE A 339 26.92 12.52 42.42
C ILE A 339 26.66 11.05 42.71
N ASP A 340 26.41 10.67 43.98
CA ASP A 340 26.11 9.30 44.36
C ASP A 340 24.75 8.82 43.75
N LEU A 341 23.77 9.71 43.66
CA LEU A 341 22.48 9.42 43.04
C LEU A 341 22.53 9.30 41.50
N LEU A 342 23.54 9.89 40.86
CA LEU A 342 23.74 9.86 39.42
C LEU A 342 24.70 8.75 38.95
N SER A 343 25.31 8.01 39.88
CA SER A 343 26.29 6.93 39.62
C SER A 343 25.57 5.58 39.54
#